data_f698cb78fec0533128544557620c602a
#
_entry.id   f698cb78fec0533128544557620c602a
#
_cell.length_a   1.000
_cell.length_b   1.000
_cell.length_c   1.000
_cell.angle_alpha   90.00
_cell.angle_beta   90.00
_cell.angle_gamma   90.00
#
_symmetry.space_group_name_H-M   'P 1'
#
loop_
_entity.id
_entity.type
_entity.pdbx_description
1 polymer ?
#
loop_
_entity_poly.entity_id
_entity_poly.type
_entity_poly.pdbx_seq_one_letter_code
_entity_poly.pdbx_strand_id
1 'polypeptide(L)'
;ETLLARLARARSVLVLTGAGMSAESGIPTFRDAQTGIWSRFSPQELATPEAFARDPGRVWQWYEERRKAVRSAQPHAGHRALVQLETMVPDLTVVTQNVDGLHQLAGSGKVWELHGNILRSRCHLTQRPIGSDWLADSPHSPPRSPYVEGGLARPDVVWFGEVLPTAAVEAAAAAASRCDFCFSIGTTSLVQPAASLPLVALEHGAALVEINPAETPLSPYASLSIRGKASEVLVTLVSEFAAWTRHNDA
;
A
#
# COMPACT_ATOMS: atom_id res chain seq x y z
N GLU A 1 -19.13 -24.63 3.10
CA GLU A 1 -18.45 -23.90 4.18
C GLU A 1 -18.55 -22.40 3.93
N THR A 2 -18.99 -21.63 4.95
CA THR A 2 -19.12 -20.17 4.83
C THR A 2 -17.75 -19.48 4.83
N LEU A 3 -17.67 -18.28 4.26
CA LEU A 3 -16.46 -17.47 4.23
C LEU A 3 -15.95 -17.18 5.66
N LEU A 4 -16.85 -16.85 6.59
CA LEU A 4 -16.50 -16.57 7.99
C LEU A 4 -15.92 -17.80 8.69
N ALA A 5 -16.46 -18.99 8.43
CA ALA A 5 -15.92 -20.24 8.97
C ALA A 5 -14.50 -20.55 8.42
N ARG A 6 -14.23 -20.22 7.16
CA ARG A 6 -12.85 -20.33 6.59
C ARG A 6 -11.90 -19.33 7.24
N LEU A 7 -12.34 -18.07 7.40
CA LEU A 7 -11.54 -17.03 8.05
C LEU A 7 -11.23 -17.38 9.51
N ALA A 8 -12.18 -17.93 10.26
CA ALA A 8 -11.99 -18.34 11.65
C ALA A 8 -10.96 -19.47 11.82
N ARG A 9 -10.80 -20.31 10.80
CA ARG A 9 -9.80 -21.39 10.81
C ARG A 9 -8.45 -20.99 10.21
N ALA A 10 -8.38 -19.81 9.60
CA ALA A 10 -7.16 -19.33 9.02
C ALA A 10 -6.09 -19.08 10.10
N ARG A 11 -4.91 -19.63 9.92
CA ARG A 11 -3.75 -19.41 10.77
C ARG A 11 -2.93 -18.23 10.31
N SER A 12 -2.97 -17.93 9.01
CA SER A 12 -2.28 -16.81 8.41
C SER A 12 -3.16 -16.13 7.37
N VAL A 13 -3.32 -14.82 7.51
CA VAL A 13 -4.13 -13.96 6.63
C VAL A 13 -3.20 -12.98 5.92
N LEU A 14 -3.27 -12.95 4.61
CA LEU A 14 -2.63 -11.93 3.78
C LEU A 14 -3.64 -10.86 3.39
N VAL A 15 -3.28 -9.60 3.57
CA VAL A 15 -4.05 -8.45 3.09
C VAL A 15 -3.20 -7.68 2.09
N LEU A 16 -3.51 -7.79 0.80
CA LEU A 16 -2.90 -6.97 -0.25
C LEU A 16 -3.75 -5.73 -0.48
N THR A 17 -3.16 -4.54 -0.40
CA THR A 17 -3.87 -3.28 -0.64
C THR A 17 -3.26 -2.44 -1.75
N GLY A 18 -4.10 -1.72 -2.47
CA GLY A 18 -3.73 -0.73 -3.47
C GLY A 18 -4.37 0.64 -3.20
N ALA A 19 -4.23 1.57 -4.15
CA ALA A 19 -4.62 2.97 -3.98
C ALA A 19 -6.11 3.17 -3.64
N GLY A 20 -6.98 2.25 -4.04
CA GLY A 20 -8.40 2.27 -3.67
C GLY A 20 -8.64 2.15 -2.17
N MET A 21 -7.70 1.54 -1.41
CA MET A 21 -7.77 1.49 0.05
C MET A 21 -7.62 2.88 0.68
N SER A 22 -6.88 3.80 0.05
CA SER A 22 -6.60 5.15 0.60
C SER A 22 -7.46 6.25 -0.03
N ALA A 23 -8.22 5.95 -1.08
CA ALA A 23 -9.03 6.91 -1.81
C ALA A 23 -10.03 7.65 -0.89
N GLU A 24 -10.67 6.93 0.03
CA GLU A 24 -11.64 7.50 0.98
C GLU A 24 -10.98 8.32 2.10
N SER A 25 -9.66 8.25 2.24
CA SER A 25 -8.88 9.16 3.09
C SER A 25 -8.50 10.47 2.40
N GLY A 26 -8.98 10.68 1.16
CA GLY A 26 -8.71 11.88 0.38
C GLY A 26 -7.36 11.88 -0.35
N ILE A 27 -6.69 10.72 -0.45
CA ILE A 27 -5.46 10.58 -1.21
C ILE A 27 -5.81 10.19 -2.64
N PRO A 28 -5.49 11.04 -3.65
CA PRO A 28 -5.76 10.73 -5.05
C PRO A 28 -5.03 9.46 -5.50
N THR A 29 -5.71 8.63 -6.27
CA THR A 29 -5.08 7.46 -6.90
C THR A 29 -4.23 7.90 -8.09
N PHE A 30 -3.37 7.01 -8.60
CA PHE A 30 -2.59 7.28 -9.81
C PHE A 30 -3.45 7.47 -11.08
N ARG A 31 -4.73 7.11 -11.02
CA ARG A 31 -5.69 7.28 -12.13
C ARG A 31 -6.44 8.61 -12.07
N ASP A 32 -6.43 9.27 -10.92
CA ASP A 32 -7.11 10.54 -10.76
C ASP A 32 -6.38 11.63 -11.54
N ALA A 33 -7.15 12.50 -12.17
CA ALA A 33 -6.60 13.60 -12.94
C ALA A 33 -5.76 14.53 -12.06
N GLN A 34 -4.58 14.88 -12.54
CA GLN A 34 -3.75 15.88 -11.90
C GLN A 34 -4.42 17.25 -12.01
N THR A 35 -4.22 18.12 -11.01
CA THR A 35 -4.78 19.46 -10.98
C THR A 35 -3.68 20.53 -11.01
N GLY A 36 -4.06 21.76 -11.32
CA GLY A 36 -3.14 22.89 -11.33
C GLY A 36 -2.02 22.74 -12.37
N ILE A 37 -0.80 23.11 -11.97
CA ILE A 37 0.38 23.05 -12.85
C ILE A 37 0.75 21.60 -13.26
N TRP A 38 0.31 20.62 -12.49
CA TRP A 38 0.61 19.20 -12.71
C TRP A 38 -0.31 18.53 -13.72
N SER A 39 -1.42 19.17 -14.13
CA SER A 39 -2.37 18.62 -15.12
C SER A 39 -1.76 18.31 -16.48
N ARG A 40 -0.55 18.83 -16.76
CA ARG A 40 0.20 18.64 -18.01
C ARG A 40 1.12 17.42 -17.97
N PHE A 41 1.26 16.76 -16.82
CA PHE A 41 2.17 15.64 -16.61
C PHE A 41 1.39 14.42 -16.15
N SER A 42 1.73 13.25 -16.68
CA SER A 42 1.29 12.00 -16.08
C SER A 42 2.19 11.65 -14.87
N PRO A 43 1.65 10.98 -13.84
CA PRO A 43 2.48 10.45 -12.76
C PRO A 43 3.62 9.55 -13.24
N GLN A 44 3.38 8.81 -14.34
CA GLN A 44 4.36 7.94 -14.97
C GLN A 44 5.55 8.72 -15.56
N GLU A 45 5.32 9.96 -16.00
CA GLU A 45 6.41 10.81 -16.55
C GLU A 45 7.26 11.44 -15.46
N LEU A 46 6.70 11.66 -14.26
CA LEU A 46 7.41 12.29 -13.15
C LEU A 46 8.05 11.29 -12.19
N ALA A 47 7.45 10.12 -12.02
CA ALA A 47 7.93 9.09 -11.11
C ALA A 47 8.93 8.14 -11.78
N THR A 48 10.03 8.68 -12.32
CA THR A 48 11.11 7.92 -12.93
C THR A 48 12.48 8.48 -12.54
N PRO A 49 13.56 7.64 -12.51
CA PRO A 49 14.94 8.12 -12.33
C PRO A 49 15.35 9.15 -13.37
N GLU A 50 14.93 8.98 -14.62
CA GLU A 50 15.24 9.87 -15.74
C GLU A 50 14.60 11.25 -15.56
N ALA A 51 13.38 11.31 -15.08
CA ALA A 51 12.71 12.58 -14.76
C ALA A 51 13.46 13.33 -13.66
N PHE A 52 13.87 12.63 -12.61
CA PHE A 52 14.66 13.23 -11.53
C PHE A 52 16.04 13.67 -11.99
N ALA A 53 16.73 12.91 -12.82
CA ALA A 53 18.03 13.29 -13.37
C ALA A 53 17.94 14.53 -14.26
N ARG A 54 16.84 14.69 -15.01
CA ARG A 54 16.61 15.83 -15.91
C ARG A 54 16.21 17.10 -15.16
N ASP A 55 15.33 16.99 -14.17
CA ASP A 55 14.82 18.14 -13.41
C ASP A 55 14.46 17.70 -11.98
N PRO A 56 15.47 17.56 -11.10
CA PRO A 56 15.23 17.11 -9.72
C PRO A 56 14.35 18.07 -8.92
N GLY A 57 14.43 19.37 -9.20
CA GLY A 57 13.60 20.40 -8.52
C GLY A 57 12.12 20.21 -8.80
N ARG A 58 11.75 19.96 -10.06
CA ARG A 58 10.36 19.71 -10.46
C ARG A 58 9.82 18.45 -9.83
N VAL A 59 10.55 17.34 -9.89
CA VAL A 59 10.12 16.06 -9.29
C VAL A 59 9.97 16.21 -7.79
N TRP A 60 10.92 16.87 -7.11
CA TRP A 60 10.83 17.12 -5.68
C TRP A 60 9.59 17.94 -5.32
N GLN A 61 9.33 19.05 -6.03
CA GLN A 61 8.17 19.90 -5.79
C GLN A 61 6.85 19.13 -5.97
N TRP A 62 6.74 18.30 -7.00
CA TRP A 62 5.56 17.45 -7.21
C TRP A 62 5.35 16.49 -6.04
N TYR A 63 6.40 15.88 -5.51
CA TYR A 63 6.30 15.02 -4.34
C TYR A 63 5.99 15.79 -3.05
N GLU A 64 6.50 17.01 -2.89
CA GLU A 64 6.15 17.84 -1.72
C GLU A 64 4.66 18.19 -1.68
N GLU A 65 4.03 18.46 -2.81
CA GLU A 65 2.58 18.66 -2.87
C GLU A 65 1.80 17.39 -2.51
N ARG A 66 2.24 16.24 -3.00
CA ARG A 66 1.66 14.96 -2.62
C ARG A 66 1.85 14.65 -1.13
N ARG A 67 3.01 14.96 -0.57
CA ARG A 67 3.28 14.83 0.87
C ARG A 67 2.34 15.67 1.72
N LYS A 68 1.98 16.88 1.28
CA LYS A 68 0.99 17.71 1.99
C LYS A 68 -0.36 17.02 2.09
N ALA A 69 -0.84 16.45 1.00
CA ALA A 69 -2.08 15.69 0.99
C ALA A 69 -2.01 14.47 1.93
N VAL A 70 -0.91 13.70 1.88
CA VAL A 70 -0.71 12.52 2.74
C VAL A 70 -0.62 12.91 4.21
N ARG A 71 0.09 13.98 4.57
CA ARG A 71 0.18 14.46 5.97
C ARG A 71 -1.15 14.92 6.55
N SER A 72 -2.06 15.39 5.72
CA SER A 72 -3.41 15.81 6.15
C SER A 72 -4.42 14.66 6.18
N ALA A 73 -4.11 13.54 5.50
CA ALA A 73 -4.99 12.37 5.46
C ALA A 73 -5.02 11.62 6.80
N GLN A 74 -6.15 11.01 7.08
CA GLN A 74 -6.33 10.17 8.26
C GLN A 74 -6.81 8.77 7.85
N PRO A 75 -6.40 7.72 8.58
CA PRO A 75 -6.94 6.39 8.37
C PRO A 75 -8.47 6.40 8.52
N HIS A 76 -9.18 5.84 7.56
CA HIS A 76 -10.63 5.68 7.64
C HIS A 76 -11.03 4.39 8.37
N ALA A 77 -12.33 4.15 8.51
CA ALA A 77 -12.89 3.02 9.25
C ALA A 77 -12.39 1.64 8.74
N GLY A 78 -12.15 1.49 7.44
CA GLY A 78 -11.60 0.26 6.87
C GLY A 78 -10.16 -0.06 7.32
N HIS A 79 -9.28 0.95 7.45
CA HIS A 79 -7.95 0.75 8.02
C HIS A 79 -8.04 0.25 9.48
N ARG A 80 -8.92 0.88 10.28
CA ARG A 80 -9.16 0.46 11.67
C ARG A 80 -9.80 -0.92 11.77
N ALA A 81 -10.66 -1.29 10.82
CA ALA A 81 -11.23 -2.62 10.75
C ALA A 81 -10.16 -3.70 10.51
N LEU A 82 -9.14 -3.42 9.67
CA LEU A 82 -8.00 -4.33 9.50
C LEU A 82 -7.18 -4.49 10.78
N VAL A 83 -6.97 -3.43 11.54
CA VAL A 83 -6.32 -3.51 12.86
C VAL A 83 -7.14 -4.36 13.84
N GLN A 84 -8.46 -4.21 13.82
CA GLN A 84 -9.35 -5.06 14.61
C GLN A 84 -9.25 -6.53 14.16
N LEU A 85 -9.26 -6.80 12.85
CA LEU A 85 -9.11 -8.16 12.32
C LEU A 85 -7.79 -8.79 12.75
N GLU A 86 -6.70 -8.00 12.78
CA GLU A 86 -5.38 -8.45 13.24
C GLU A 86 -5.40 -8.99 14.67
N THR A 87 -6.28 -8.46 15.53
CA THR A 87 -6.43 -8.99 16.92
C THR A 87 -7.28 -10.26 17.00
N MET A 88 -7.95 -10.64 15.93
CA MET A 88 -8.90 -11.77 15.90
C MET A 88 -8.36 -13.00 15.18
N VAL A 89 -7.21 -12.89 14.50
CA VAL A 89 -6.58 -13.99 13.77
C VAL A 89 -5.14 -14.20 14.26
N PRO A 90 -4.58 -15.41 14.18
CA PRO A 90 -3.25 -15.70 14.74
C PRO A 90 -2.10 -14.93 14.08
N ASP A 91 -2.14 -14.75 12.76
CA ASP A 91 -1.15 -13.99 11.99
C ASP A 91 -1.84 -13.24 10.87
N LEU A 92 -1.66 -11.90 10.82
CA LEU A 92 -2.12 -11.07 9.73
C LEU A 92 -0.95 -10.24 9.20
N THR A 93 -0.72 -10.32 7.91
CA THR A 93 0.30 -9.53 7.22
C THR A 93 -0.36 -8.62 6.20
N VAL A 94 -0.14 -7.32 6.33
CA VAL A 94 -0.51 -6.34 5.31
C VAL A 94 0.65 -6.17 4.34
N VAL A 95 0.40 -6.34 3.06
CA VAL A 95 1.30 -6.00 1.95
C VAL A 95 0.65 -4.87 1.16
N THR A 96 1.28 -3.72 1.12
CA THR A 96 0.67 -2.56 0.48
C THR A 96 1.50 -2.03 -0.68
N GLN A 97 0.81 -1.63 -1.74
CA GLN A 97 1.35 -0.86 -2.85
C GLN A 97 1.32 0.66 -2.56
N ASN A 98 0.61 1.05 -1.50
CA ASN A 98 0.46 2.44 -1.12
C ASN A 98 1.73 2.96 -0.44
N VAL A 99 2.01 4.24 -0.65
CA VAL A 99 3.19 4.93 -0.13
C VAL A 99 2.85 5.92 1.00
N ASP A 100 1.61 5.89 1.48
CA ASP A 100 1.05 6.91 2.37
C ASP A 100 1.26 6.66 3.87
N GLY A 101 1.56 5.42 4.27
CA GLY A 101 1.75 5.05 5.67
C GLY A 101 0.46 4.95 6.50
N LEU A 102 -0.72 4.97 5.89
CA LEU A 102 -2.00 4.97 6.62
C LEU A 102 -2.26 3.68 7.38
N HIS A 103 -1.76 2.53 6.92
CA HIS A 103 -1.85 1.27 7.67
C HIS A 103 -1.12 1.35 9.01
N GLN A 104 0.12 1.84 8.99
CA GLN A 104 0.92 2.03 10.21
C GLN A 104 0.28 3.09 11.11
N LEU A 105 -0.20 4.20 10.54
CA LEU A 105 -0.88 5.25 11.28
C LEU A 105 -2.18 4.76 11.94
N ALA A 106 -2.86 3.80 11.32
CA ALA A 106 -4.04 3.14 11.90
C ALA A 106 -3.70 2.20 13.06
N GLY A 107 -2.45 1.71 13.14
CA GLY A 107 -1.99 0.79 14.16
C GLY A 107 -1.73 -0.65 13.68
N SER A 108 -1.74 -0.92 12.36
CA SER A 108 -1.37 -2.24 11.85
C SER A 108 0.07 -2.59 12.22
N GLY A 109 0.28 -3.77 12.82
CA GLY A 109 1.56 -4.17 13.38
C GLY A 109 2.55 -4.73 12.37
N LYS A 110 2.08 -5.42 11.33
CA LYS A 110 2.93 -6.09 10.34
C LYS A 110 2.60 -5.63 8.93
N VAL A 111 3.30 -4.58 8.48
CA VAL A 111 3.07 -3.94 7.17
C VAL A 111 4.33 -3.96 6.33
N TRP A 112 4.22 -4.47 5.11
CA TRP A 112 5.27 -4.44 4.09
C TRP A 112 4.90 -3.49 2.95
N GLU A 113 5.71 -2.45 2.78
CA GLU A 113 5.53 -1.41 1.76
C GLU A 113 6.30 -1.80 0.48
N LEU A 114 5.61 -2.29 -0.54
CA LEU A 114 6.24 -2.71 -1.80
C LEU A 114 6.84 -1.56 -2.60
N HIS A 115 6.26 -0.36 -2.47
CA HIS A 115 6.68 0.81 -3.22
C HIS A 115 7.32 1.91 -2.37
N GLY A 116 7.73 1.56 -1.14
CA GLY A 116 8.32 2.52 -0.21
C GLY A 116 7.30 3.43 0.48
N ASN A 117 7.76 4.61 0.94
CA ASN A 117 6.92 5.55 1.68
C ASN A 117 7.26 7.00 1.31
N ILE A 118 6.24 7.76 0.91
CA ILE A 118 6.41 9.13 0.41
C ILE A 118 6.87 10.12 1.50
N LEU A 119 6.60 9.82 2.77
CA LEU A 119 6.98 10.68 3.90
C LEU A 119 8.45 10.54 4.29
N ARG A 120 9.13 9.50 3.80
CA ARG A 120 10.57 9.31 3.97
C ARG A 120 11.35 9.86 2.78
N SER A 121 12.63 10.10 2.99
CA SER A 121 13.57 10.50 1.93
C SER A 121 14.86 9.71 2.01
N ARG A 122 15.51 9.54 0.86
CA ARG A 122 16.82 8.89 0.73
C ARG A 122 17.73 9.67 -0.22
N CYS A 123 19.03 9.45 -0.12
CA CYS A 123 19.98 9.97 -1.09
C CYS A 123 19.83 9.26 -2.44
N HIS A 124 19.73 10.00 -3.54
CA HIS A 124 19.55 9.41 -4.86
C HIS A 124 20.75 8.59 -5.34
N LEU A 125 21.97 8.92 -4.89
CA LEU A 125 23.20 8.20 -5.27
C LEU A 125 23.49 6.99 -4.36
N THR A 126 23.41 7.18 -3.02
CA THR A 126 23.84 6.16 -2.06
C THR A 126 22.69 5.30 -1.55
N GLN A 127 21.44 5.67 -1.84
CA GLN A 127 20.20 5.07 -1.35
C GLN A 127 20.04 5.10 0.20
N ARG A 128 20.95 5.76 0.92
CA ARG A 128 20.89 5.89 2.38
C ARG A 128 19.74 6.80 2.81
N PRO A 129 18.98 6.45 3.85
CA PRO A 129 17.91 7.29 4.39
C PRO A 129 18.44 8.66 4.84
N ILE A 130 17.66 9.71 4.61
CA ILE A 130 17.97 11.08 5.07
C ILE A 130 16.92 11.47 6.11
N GLY A 131 17.38 11.87 7.30
CA GLY A 131 16.53 12.25 8.41
C GLY A 131 15.75 13.55 8.16
N SER A 132 14.60 13.67 8.81
CA SER A 132 13.69 14.82 8.71
C SER A 132 14.36 16.15 9.08
N ASP A 133 15.18 16.13 10.12
CA ASP A 133 15.86 17.32 10.64
C ASP A 133 16.82 17.91 9.59
N TRP A 134 17.61 17.04 8.94
CA TRP A 134 18.48 17.45 7.85
C TRP A 134 17.69 18.08 6.67
N LEU A 135 16.51 17.51 6.36
CA LEU A 135 15.67 18.01 5.29
C LEU A 135 15.06 19.37 5.62
N ALA A 136 14.67 19.58 6.88
CA ALA A 136 14.05 20.81 7.34
C ALA A 136 15.02 22.02 7.32
N ASP A 137 16.29 21.77 7.64
CA ASP A 137 17.32 22.80 7.71
C ASP A 137 17.97 23.12 6.35
N SER A 138 17.61 22.41 5.28
CA SER A 138 18.21 22.58 3.98
C SER A 138 17.71 23.84 3.24
N PRO A 139 18.61 24.73 2.78
CA PRO A 139 18.22 25.86 1.94
C PRO A 139 17.95 25.48 0.48
N HIS A 140 18.20 24.23 0.10
CA HIS A 140 18.09 23.76 -1.29
C HIS A 140 16.82 22.94 -1.51
N SER A 141 16.29 22.98 -2.73
CA SER A 141 15.13 22.19 -3.16
C SER A 141 15.41 21.53 -4.52
N PRO A 142 15.63 20.20 -4.57
CA PRO A 142 15.67 19.27 -3.42
C PRO A 142 16.87 19.52 -2.48
N PRO A 143 16.75 19.10 -1.20
CA PRO A 143 17.85 19.15 -0.24
C PRO A 143 19.09 18.38 -0.72
N ARG A 144 20.28 18.86 -0.37
CA ARG A 144 21.52 18.12 -0.64
C ARG A 144 21.63 16.93 0.31
N SER A 145 22.24 15.84 -0.18
CA SER A 145 22.53 14.68 0.64
C SER A 145 23.67 14.95 1.63
N PRO A 146 23.58 14.48 2.89
CA PRO A 146 24.71 14.58 3.84
C PRO A 146 25.83 13.57 3.57
N TYR A 147 25.64 12.66 2.61
CA TYR A 147 26.52 11.48 2.48
C TYR A 147 27.55 11.58 1.37
N VAL A 148 27.29 12.39 0.33
CA VAL A 148 28.15 12.46 -0.84
C VAL A 148 27.96 13.79 -1.57
N GLU A 149 29.04 14.34 -2.11
CA GLU A 149 29.00 15.51 -2.96
C GLU A 149 28.17 15.23 -4.23
N GLY A 150 27.40 16.20 -4.67
CA GLY A 150 26.46 16.02 -5.79
C GLY A 150 25.21 15.19 -5.48
N GLY A 151 25.16 14.56 -4.31
CA GLY A 151 23.98 13.84 -3.87
C GLY A 151 22.81 14.77 -3.53
N LEU A 152 21.61 14.35 -3.90
CA LEU A 152 20.33 15.04 -3.61
C LEU A 152 19.40 14.13 -2.82
N ALA A 153 18.54 14.71 -2.00
CA ALA A 153 17.42 14.01 -1.41
C ALA A 153 16.36 13.71 -2.47
N ARG A 154 15.82 12.50 -2.42
CA ARG A 154 14.65 12.09 -3.18
C ARG A 154 13.63 11.43 -2.26
N PRO A 155 12.34 11.35 -2.64
CA PRO A 155 11.37 10.55 -1.91
C PRO A 155 11.81 9.08 -1.85
N ASP A 156 11.58 8.44 -0.71
CA ASP A 156 11.85 7.01 -0.54
C ASP A 156 10.69 6.18 -1.10
N VAL A 157 10.43 6.35 -2.39
CA VAL A 157 9.44 5.60 -3.16
C VAL A 157 10.12 4.89 -4.32
N VAL A 158 9.55 3.76 -4.73
CA VAL A 158 10.00 3.04 -5.94
C VAL A 158 9.41 3.73 -7.16
N TRP A 159 10.27 4.17 -8.07
CA TRP A 159 9.87 4.75 -9.34
C TRP A 159 9.69 3.69 -10.42
N PHE A 160 8.99 4.04 -11.48
CA PHE A 160 8.88 3.18 -12.65
C PHE A 160 10.28 2.88 -13.20
N GLY A 161 10.54 1.60 -13.50
CA GLY A 161 11.84 1.11 -13.91
C GLY A 161 12.80 0.74 -12.78
N GLU A 162 12.49 1.06 -11.52
CA GLU A 162 13.30 0.65 -10.38
C GLU A 162 12.88 -0.72 -9.83
N VAL A 163 13.85 -1.39 -9.21
CA VAL A 163 13.64 -2.66 -8.51
C VAL A 163 12.93 -2.39 -7.18
N LEU A 164 11.95 -3.22 -6.84
CA LEU A 164 11.28 -3.19 -5.55
C LEU A 164 12.23 -3.56 -4.41
N PRO A 165 11.98 -3.10 -3.17
CA PRO A 165 12.77 -3.49 -2.00
C PRO A 165 12.77 -5.01 -1.80
N THR A 166 13.93 -5.64 -1.90
CA THR A 166 14.07 -7.12 -1.87
C THR A 166 13.41 -7.72 -0.62
N ALA A 167 13.66 -7.15 0.56
CA ALA A 167 13.07 -7.63 1.80
C ALA A 167 11.53 -7.59 1.81
N ALA A 168 10.93 -6.54 1.22
CA ALA A 168 9.48 -6.42 1.12
C ALA A 168 8.89 -7.45 0.14
N VAL A 169 9.56 -7.67 -1.00
CA VAL A 169 9.14 -8.66 -1.99
C VAL A 169 9.23 -10.07 -1.43
N GLU A 170 10.35 -10.43 -0.79
CA GLU A 170 10.55 -11.74 -0.17
C GLU A 170 9.52 -12.01 0.93
N ALA A 171 9.29 -11.02 1.80
CA ALA A 171 8.28 -11.14 2.86
C ALA A 171 6.86 -11.27 2.29
N ALA A 172 6.53 -10.52 1.24
CA ALA A 172 5.24 -10.59 0.57
C ALA A 172 5.03 -11.96 -0.12
N ALA A 173 6.04 -12.47 -0.82
CA ALA A 173 6.01 -13.78 -1.44
C ALA A 173 5.86 -14.90 -0.39
N ALA A 174 6.62 -14.82 0.70
CA ALA A 174 6.52 -15.76 1.81
C ALA A 174 5.14 -15.72 2.49
N ALA A 175 4.55 -14.54 2.66
CA ALA A 175 3.21 -14.40 3.20
C ALA A 175 2.16 -15.00 2.24
N ALA A 176 2.27 -14.74 0.94
CA ALA A 176 1.36 -15.27 -0.07
C ALA A 176 1.41 -16.81 -0.14
N SER A 177 2.61 -17.40 -0.04
CA SER A 177 2.77 -18.86 -0.10
C SER A 177 2.31 -19.59 1.17
N ARG A 178 2.11 -18.88 2.29
CA ARG A 178 1.74 -19.50 3.57
C ARG A 178 0.33 -19.20 4.03
N CYS A 179 -0.30 -18.17 3.47
CA CYS A 179 -1.60 -17.77 3.95
C CYS A 179 -2.67 -18.80 3.62
N ASP A 180 -3.63 -18.95 4.53
CA ASP A 180 -4.85 -19.72 4.34
C ASP A 180 -5.97 -18.85 3.76
N PHE A 181 -5.83 -17.54 3.93
CA PHE A 181 -6.82 -16.56 3.52
C PHE A 181 -6.14 -15.30 2.96
N CYS A 182 -6.58 -14.84 1.80
CA CYS A 182 -6.04 -13.67 1.12
C CYS A 182 -7.14 -12.66 0.82
N PHE A 183 -6.94 -11.42 1.24
CA PHE A 183 -7.73 -10.28 0.81
C PHE A 183 -6.96 -9.47 -0.24
N SER A 184 -7.63 -9.10 -1.34
CA SER A 184 -7.16 -8.14 -2.34
C SER A 184 -8.08 -6.92 -2.33
N ILE A 185 -7.59 -5.78 -1.84
CA ILE A 185 -8.42 -4.62 -1.52
C ILE A 185 -7.97 -3.38 -2.28
N GLY A 186 -8.87 -2.79 -3.06
CA GLY A 186 -8.65 -1.49 -3.72
C GLY A 186 -7.46 -1.47 -4.68
N THR A 187 -7.11 -2.62 -5.27
CA THR A 187 -6.05 -2.73 -6.27
C THR A 187 -6.64 -3.05 -7.64
N THR A 188 -5.95 -2.59 -8.69
CA THR A 188 -6.34 -2.90 -10.08
C THR A 188 -5.93 -4.30 -10.52
N SER A 189 -5.08 -4.96 -9.73
CA SER A 189 -4.47 -6.26 -10.05
C SER A 189 -3.74 -6.30 -11.41
N LEU A 190 -3.13 -5.16 -11.81
CA LEU A 190 -2.38 -5.02 -13.07
C LEU A 190 -0.88 -4.76 -12.84
N VAL A 191 -0.50 -4.17 -11.71
CA VAL A 191 0.89 -3.76 -11.47
C VAL A 191 1.69 -4.93 -10.91
N GLN A 192 2.70 -5.36 -11.66
CA GLN A 192 3.59 -6.44 -11.27
C GLN A 192 4.76 -5.91 -10.41
N PRO A 193 5.29 -6.75 -9.47
CA PRO A 193 4.92 -8.13 -9.15
C PRO A 193 3.74 -8.25 -8.16
N ALA A 194 3.22 -7.14 -7.61
CA ALA A 194 2.16 -7.16 -6.60
C ALA A 194 0.90 -7.91 -7.06
N ALA A 195 0.53 -7.77 -8.35
CA ALA A 195 -0.63 -8.42 -8.93
C ALA A 195 -0.55 -9.96 -8.95
N SER A 196 0.65 -10.54 -8.84
CA SER A 196 0.84 -11.99 -8.79
C SER A 196 0.62 -12.57 -7.39
N LEU A 197 0.72 -11.79 -6.32
CA LEU A 197 0.66 -12.29 -4.94
C LEU A 197 -0.65 -13.02 -4.61
N PRO A 198 -1.85 -12.51 -4.99
CA PRO A 198 -3.10 -13.23 -4.77
C PRO A 198 -3.17 -14.56 -5.55
N LEU A 199 -2.57 -14.62 -6.74
CA LEU A 199 -2.51 -15.86 -7.53
C LEU A 199 -1.60 -16.90 -6.86
N VAL A 200 -0.46 -16.47 -6.33
CA VAL A 200 0.43 -17.33 -5.51
C VAL A 200 -0.33 -17.86 -4.29
N ALA A 201 -1.11 -17.02 -3.60
CA ALA A 201 -1.93 -17.47 -2.48
C ALA A 201 -2.95 -18.54 -2.89
N LEU A 202 -3.63 -18.34 -4.03
CA LEU A 202 -4.57 -19.33 -4.58
C LEU A 202 -3.89 -20.66 -4.93
N GLU A 203 -2.71 -20.63 -5.57
CA GLU A 203 -1.93 -21.82 -5.92
C GLU A 203 -1.56 -22.65 -4.69
N HIS A 204 -1.42 -21.99 -3.52
CA HIS A 204 -1.15 -22.64 -2.24
C HIS A 204 -2.42 -22.95 -1.42
N GLY A 205 -3.61 -22.81 -2.02
CA GLY A 205 -4.87 -23.23 -1.43
C GLY A 205 -5.59 -22.20 -0.57
N ALA A 206 -5.12 -20.95 -0.55
CA ALA A 206 -5.80 -19.88 0.19
C ALA A 206 -7.19 -19.57 -0.37
N ALA A 207 -8.14 -19.18 0.49
CA ALA A 207 -9.34 -18.52 0.03
C ALA A 207 -9.03 -17.08 -0.35
N LEU A 208 -9.44 -16.66 -1.54
CA LEU A 208 -9.24 -15.29 -2.02
C LEU A 208 -10.55 -14.50 -1.97
N VAL A 209 -10.51 -13.34 -1.30
CA VAL A 209 -11.60 -12.36 -1.30
C VAL A 209 -11.12 -11.06 -1.94
N GLU A 210 -11.81 -10.63 -2.96
CA GLU A 210 -11.58 -9.33 -3.59
C GLU A 210 -12.58 -8.30 -3.06
N ILE A 211 -12.09 -7.13 -2.63
CA ILE A 211 -12.91 -5.97 -2.26
C ILE A 211 -12.50 -4.80 -3.16
N ASN A 212 -13.38 -4.46 -4.11
CA ASN A 212 -13.11 -3.39 -5.06
C ASN A 212 -14.43 -2.87 -5.65
N PRO A 213 -14.59 -1.56 -5.88
CA PRO A 213 -15.80 -1.02 -6.51
C PRO A 213 -16.00 -1.51 -7.95
N ALA A 214 -14.94 -1.86 -8.67
CA ALA A 214 -14.99 -2.34 -10.06
C ALA A 214 -14.42 -3.77 -10.17
N GLU A 215 -14.78 -4.46 -11.26
CA GLU A 215 -14.15 -5.72 -11.64
C GLU A 215 -12.68 -5.51 -12.02
N THR A 216 -11.87 -6.52 -11.71
CA THR A 216 -10.45 -6.58 -12.05
C THR A 216 -10.12 -7.90 -12.74
N PRO A 217 -8.94 -8.05 -13.35
CA PRO A 217 -8.48 -9.34 -13.86
C PRO A 217 -8.44 -10.46 -12.80
N LEU A 218 -8.44 -10.12 -11.52
CA LEU A 218 -8.45 -11.07 -10.41
C LEU A 218 -9.85 -11.60 -10.08
N SER A 219 -10.91 -10.82 -10.40
CA SER A 219 -12.29 -11.14 -10.01
C SER A 219 -12.75 -12.55 -10.39
N PRO A 220 -12.42 -13.10 -11.57
CA PRO A 220 -12.82 -14.45 -11.95
C PRO A 220 -12.21 -15.57 -11.11
N TYR A 221 -11.09 -15.29 -10.43
CA TYR A 221 -10.36 -16.27 -9.61
C TYR A 221 -10.71 -16.17 -8.12
N ALA A 222 -11.36 -15.09 -7.70
CA ALA A 222 -11.73 -14.88 -6.30
C ALA A 222 -12.83 -15.86 -5.86
N SER A 223 -12.68 -16.42 -4.67
CA SER A 223 -13.73 -17.20 -4.00
C SER A 223 -14.98 -16.35 -3.73
N LEU A 224 -14.76 -15.05 -3.51
CA LEU A 224 -15.81 -14.04 -3.38
C LEU A 224 -15.27 -12.68 -3.83
N SER A 225 -16.02 -12.00 -4.69
CA SER A 225 -15.77 -10.59 -5.06
C SER A 225 -16.89 -9.71 -4.50
N ILE A 226 -16.51 -8.79 -3.62
CA ILE A 226 -17.43 -7.85 -2.98
C ILE A 226 -17.27 -6.48 -3.64
N ARG A 227 -18.34 -5.98 -4.26
CA ARG A 227 -18.36 -4.67 -4.91
C ARG A 227 -18.75 -3.60 -3.89
N GLY A 228 -17.81 -2.72 -3.57
CA GLY A 228 -18.05 -1.65 -2.62
C GLY A 228 -16.77 -0.93 -2.23
N LYS A 229 -16.95 0.09 -1.42
CA LYS A 229 -15.85 0.86 -0.82
C LYS A 229 -15.20 0.07 0.30
N ALA A 230 -13.87 0.18 0.41
CA ALA A 230 -13.11 -0.56 1.41
C ALA A 230 -13.55 -0.24 2.85
N SER A 231 -13.90 1.03 3.15
CA SER A 231 -14.33 1.44 4.49
C SER A 231 -15.62 0.76 4.93
N GLU A 232 -16.59 0.65 4.02
CA GLU A 232 -17.91 0.08 4.30
C GLU A 232 -17.84 -1.45 4.39
N VAL A 233 -17.22 -2.07 3.39
CA VAL A 233 -17.15 -3.54 3.28
C VAL A 233 -16.33 -4.13 4.42
N LEU A 234 -15.16 -3.56 4.74
CA LEU A 234 -14.31 -4.08 5.82
C LEU A 234 -14.95 -3.94 7.20
N VAL A 235 -15.62 -2.83 7.48
CA VAL A 235 -16.31 -2.62 8.75
C VAL A 235 -17.42 -3.66 8.93
N THR A 236 -18.24 -3.88 7.90
CA THR A 236 -19.30 -4.89 7.93
C THR A 236 -18.71 -6.29 8.12
N LEU A 237 -17.73 -6.66 7.29
CA LEU A 237 -17.11 -7.99 7.34
C LEU A 237 -16.50 -8.30 8.72
N VAL A 238 -15.73 -7.37 9.27
CA VAL A 238 -15.06 -7.57 10.58
C VAL A 238 -16.10 -7.61 11.72
N SER A 239 -17.15 -6.80 11.63
CA SER A 239 -18.26 -6.81 12.58
C SER A 239 -19.02 -8.14 12.58
N GLU A 240 -19.34 -8.65 11.40
CA GLU A 240 -19.97 -9.95 11.22
C GLU A 240 -19.06 -11.10 11.67
N PHE A 241 -17.78 -11.02 11.37
CA PHE A 241 -16.80 -12.00 11.83
C PHE A 241 -16.69 -12.02 13.35
N ALA A 242 -16.67 -10.85 14.01
CA ALA A 242 -16.68 -10.76 15.47
C ALA A 242 -17.98 -11.30 16.11
N ALA A 243 -19.10 -11.13 15.45
CA ALA A 243 -20.37 -11.72 15.92
C ALA A 243 -20.38 -13.25 15.76
N TRP A 244 -19.87 -13.72 14.61
CA TRP A 244 -19.80 -15.14 14.28
C TRP A 244 -18.88 -15.90 15.25
N THR A 245 -17.69 -15.38 15.58
CA THR A 245 -16.75 -16.02 16.53
C THR A 245 -17.37 -16.14 17.91
N ARG A 246 -17.98 -15.06 18.44
CA ARG A 246 -18.68 -15.11 19.74
C ARG A 246 -19.78 -16.16 19.80
N HIS A 247 -20.45 -16.45 18.69
CA HIS A 247 -21.54 -17.42 18.65
C HIS A 247 -21.07 -18.87 18.55
N ASN A 248 -19.88 -19.09 17.96
CA ASN A 248 -19.35 -20.43 17.70
C ASN A 248 -18.26 -20.87 18.71
N ASP A 249 -17.77 -19.95 19.55
CA ASP A 249 -16.85 -20.23 20.66
C ASP A 249 -17.59 -20.48 22.00
N ALA A 250 -18.92 -20.33 22.02
CA ALA A 250 -19.80 -20.60 23.17
C ALA A 250 -20.40 -22.02 23.10
#